data_d652c2bb625dc017017657c893dd8297
#
_entry.id   d652c2bb625dc017017657c893dd8297
#
_cell.length_a   1.000
_cell.length_b   1.000
_cell.length_c   1.000
_cell.angle_alpha   90.00
_cell.angle_beta   90.00
_cell.angle_gamma   90.00
#
_symmetry.space_group_name_H-M   'P 1'
#
loop_
_entity.id
_entity.type
_entity.pdbx_description
1 polymer ?
#
loop_
_entity_poly.entity_id
_entity_poly.type
_entity_poly.pdbx_seq_one_letter_code
_entity_poly.pdbx_strand_id
1 'polypeptide(L)'
;RPVPIPGSEYVIECDIVVMALGTSPNPIISSTTPGLQTKDWGGLVATETGRTTRKGVWAGGDAVTGSATVILAMGAGKAAAKDIDEYLRGDREVWT
;
A
#
# COMPACT_ATOMS: atom_id res chain seq x y z
N ARG A 1 -16.99 5.52 -5.58
CA ARG A 1 -17.32 4.23 -4.95
C ARG A 1 -18.80 3.96 -5.10
N PRO A 2 -19.23 2.77 -5.56
CA PRO A 2 -20.65 2.44 -5.68
C PRO A 2 -21.39 2.60 -4.35
N VAL A 3 -22.61 3.10 -4.41
CA VAL A 3 -23.49 3.25 -3.24
C VAL A 3 -24.67 2.29 -3.41
N PRO A 4 -24.89 1.37 -2.46
CA PRO A 4 -26.04 0.45 -2.52
C PRO A 4 -27.36 1.19 -2.47
N ILE A 5 -28.31 0.76 -3.29
CA ILE A 5 -29.72 1.22 -3.24
C ILE A 5 -30.51 0.13 -2.55
N PRO A 6 -31.05 0.35 -1.32
CA PRO A 6 -31.82 -0.65 -0.61
C PRO A 6 -33.03 -1.15 -1.42
N GLY A 7 -33.27 -2.47 -1.43
CA GLY A 7 -34.39 -3.09 -2.10
C GLY A 7 -34.32 -3.10 -3.62
N SER A 8 -33.13 -2.84 -4.20
CA SER A 8 -32.91 -2.85 -5.66
C SER A 8 -32.29 -4.14 -6.20
N GLU A 9 -32.17 -5.16 -5.37
CA GLU A 9 -31.62 -6.46 -5.73
C GLU A 9 -32.46 -7.11 -6.86
N TYR A 10 -31.75 -7.74 -7.81
CA TYR A 10 -32.39 -8.51 -8.87
C TYR A 10 -31.57 -9.75 -9.19
N VAL A 11 -32.20 -10.73 -9.80
CA VAL A 11 -31.59 -12.02 -10.12
C VAL A 11 -31.09 -12.02 -11.55
N ILE A 12 -29.83 -12.42 -11.71
CA ILE A 12 -29.24 -12.73 -13.03
C ILE A 12 -29.05 -14.25 -13.09
N GLU A 13 -29.68 -14.91 -14.06
CA GLU A 13 -29.49 -16.33 -14.28
C GLU A 13 -28.12 -16.58 -14.87
N CYS A 14 -27.32 -17.43 -14.22
CA CYS A 14 -25.98 -17.78 -14.66
C CYS A 14 -25.57 -19.14 -14.08
N ASP A 15 -24.61 -19.81 -14.72
CA ASP A 15 -24.08 -21.10 -14.26
C ASP A 15 -22.88 -20.91 -13.33
N ILE A 16 -22.11 -19.83 -13.48
CA ILE A 16 -20.88 -19.57 -12.73
C ILE A 16 -20.84 -18.11 -12.31
N VAL A 17 -20.42 -17.88 -11.05
CA VAL A 17 -20.12 -16.54 -10.54
C VAL A 17 -18.66 -16.51 -10.08
N VAL A 18 -17.91 -15.55 -10.60
CA VAL A 18 -16.50 -15.33 -10.22
C VAL A 18 -16.40 -14.06 -9.37
N MET A 19 -15.95 -14.21 -8.13
CA MET A 19 -15.71 -13.09 -7.21
C MET A 19 -14.34 -12.48 -7.51
N ALA A 20 -14.27 -11.56 -8.47
CA ALA A 20 -13.06 -10.86 -8.88
C ALA A 20 -12.94 -9.51 -8.14
N LEU A 21 -13.04 -9.53 -6.82
CA LEU A 21 -12.92 -8.36 -5.97
C LEU A 21 -11.46 -7.95 -5.79
N GLY A 22 -11.25 -6.72 -5.31
CA GLY A 22 -9.93 -6.15 -5.12
C GLY A 22 -9.02 -6.93 -4.17
N THR A 23 -7.74 -6.60 -4.20
CA THR A 23 -6.71 -7.21 -3.36
C THR A 23 -6.63 -6.55 -1.98
N SER A 24 -6.14 -7.30 -1.00
CA SER A 24 -5.82 -6.81 0.34
C SER A 24 -4.31 -6.90 0.58
N PRO A 25 -3.74 -6.05 1.47
CA PRO A 25 -2.35 -6.15 1.87
C PRO A 25 -2.04 -7.53 2.45
N ASN A 26 -0.83 -8.05 2.18
CA ASN A 26 -0.39 -9.31 2.76
C ASN A 26 -0.04 -9.12 4.25
N PRO A 27 -0.76 -9.74 5.19
CA PRO A 27 -0.52 -9.55 6.62
C PRO A 27 0.81 -10.15 7.11
N ILE A 28 1.43 -11.03 6.35
CA ILE A 28 2.70 -11.68 6.74
C ILE A 28 3.79 -10.64 6.95
N ILE A 29 3.90 -9.65 6.07
CA ILE A 29 4.96 -8.62 6.14
C ILE A 29 4.89 -7.86 7.46
N SER A 30 3.72 -7.35 7.81
CA SER A 30 3.53 -6.58 9.05
C SER A 30 3.61 -7.43 10.30
N SER A 31 3.11 -8.66 10.27
CA SER A 31 3.11 -9.57 11.43
C SER A 31 4.50 -10.12 11.77
N THR A 32 5.40 -10.22 10.78
CA THR A 32 6.76 -10.75 10.96
C THR A 32 7.84 -9.70 11.04
N THR A 33 7.49 -8.41 10.92
CA THR A 33 8.44 -7.29 10.94
C THR A 33 8.19 -6.39 12.13
N PRO A 34 8.90 -6.58 13.26
CA PRO A 34 8.75 -5.74 14.46
C PRO A 34 9.04 -4.27 14.15
N GLY A 35 8.22 -3.36 14.72
CA GLY A 35 8.38 -1.92 14.54
C GLY A 35 7.83 -1.35 13.23
N LEU A 36 7.29 -2.18 12.35
CA LEU A 36 6.63 -1.75 11.13
C LEU A 36 5.14 -1.51 11.40
N GLN A 37 4.74 -0.24 11.45
CA GLN A 37 3.35 0.13 11.69
C GLN A 37 2.52 0.04 10.41
N THR A 38 1.25 -0.32 10.60
CA THR A 38 0.25 -0.39 9.53
C THR A 38 -0.94 0.52 9.82
N LYS A 39 -1.64 0.91 8.76
CA LYS A 39 -2.94 1.56 8.83
C LYS A 39 -4.03 0.55 9.16
N ASP A 40 -5.21 1.02 9.55
CA ASP A 40 -6.35 0.16 9.95
C ASP A 40 -6.73 -0.87 8.87
N TRP A 41 -6.59 -0.51 7.59
CA TRP A 41 -6.88 -1.42 6.48
C TRP A 41 -5.70 -2.33 6.08
N GLY A 42 -4.59 -2.28 6.82
CA GLY A 42 -3.42 -3.14 6.62
C GLY A 42 -2.31 -2.57 5.73
N GLY A 43 -2.49 -1.38 5.15
CA GLY A 43 -1.44 -0.69 4.40
C GLY A 43 -0.32 -0.21 5.30
N LEU A 44 0.90 -0.11 4.77
CA LEU A 44 2.07 0.34 5.53
C LEU A 44 2.04 1.84 5.76
N VAL A 45 2.45 2.27 6.95
CA VAL A 45 2.69 3.69 7.24
C VAL A 45 4.04 4.08 6.67
N ALA A 46 4.05 5.06 5.77
CA ALA A 46 5.26 5.60 5.18
C ALA A 46 5.15 7.10 4.94
N THR A 47 6.29 7.77 4.92
CA THR A 47 6.41 9.20 4.56
C THR A 47 6.29 9.38 3.05
N GLU A 48 6.28 10.63 2.59
CA GLU A 48 6.29 10.95 1.16
C GLU A 48 7.54 10.42 0.43
N THR A 49 8.64 10.23 1.13
CA THR A 49 9.87 9.64 0.61
C THR A 49 9.92 8.12 0.76
N GLY A 50 8.84 7.53 1.25
CA GLY A 50 8.70 6.09 1.41
C GLY A 50 9.30 5.51 2.69
N ARG A 51 9.85 6.30 3.60
CA ARG A 51 10.38 5.78 4.88
C ARG A 51 9.27 5.27 5.76
N THR A 52 9.38 4.03 6.21
CA THR A 52 8.45 3.42 7.15
C THR A 52 8.83 3.74 8.59
N THR A 53 8.04 3.25 9.56
CA THR A 53 8.36 3.38 10.99
C THR A 53 9.53 2.52 11.43
N ARG A 54 9.98 1.59 10.59
CA ARG A 54 11.17 0.78 10.85
C ARG A 54 12.36 1.31 10.08
N LYS A 55 13.42 1.71 10.79
CA LYS A 55 14.66 2.22 10.18
C LYS A 55 15.24 1.22 9.18
N GLY A 56 15.62 1.72 8.01
CA GLY A 56 16.18 0.91 6.92
C GLY A 56 15.15 0.18 6.07
N VAL A 57 13.86 0.49 6.24
CA VAL A 57 12.77 -0.10 5.47
C VAL A 57 11.96 1.00 4.79
N TRP A 58 11.84 0.92 3.47
CA TRP A 58 11.03 1.82 2.64
C TRP A 58 9.84 1.07 2.04
N ALA A 59 8.78 1.79 1.79
CA ALA A 59 7.59 1.29 1.10
C ALA A 59 6.99 2.39 0.23
N GLY A 60 6.39 2.02 -0.88
CA GLY A 60 5.69 2.93 -1.77
C GLY A 60 4.68 2.20 -2.65
N GLY A 61 3.81 2.96 -3.31
CA GLY A 61 2.75 2.42 -4.15
C GLY A 61 1.57 1.90 -3.36
N ASP A 62 0.90 0.90 -3.89
CA ASP A 62 -0.36 0.37 -3.34
C ASP A 62 -0.21 -0.20 -1.92
N ALA A 63 0.98 -0.64 -1.55
CA ALA A 63 1.28 -1.07 -0.18
C ALA A 63 1.07 0.02 0.88
N VAL A 64 1.17 1.29 0.48
CA VAL A 64 1.03 2.47 1.36
C VAL A 64 -0.30 3.18 1.15
N THR A 65 -0.71 3.36 -0.10
CA THR A 65 -1.88 4.18 -0.46
C THR A 65 -3.15 3.37 -0.73
N GLY A 66 -3.05 2.06 -0.85
CA GLY A 66 -4.11 1.22 -1.39
C GLY A 66 -4.11 1.23 -2.91
N SER A 67 -5.08 0.56 -3.51
CA SER A 67 -5.20 0.48 -4.97
C SER A 67 -5.33 1.88 -5.59
N ALA A 68 -4.36 2.22 -6.43
CA ALA A 68 -4.27 3.50 -7.11
C ALA A 68 -3.88 3.30 -8.59
N THR A 69 -3.47 4.36 -9.27
CA THR A 69 -3.01 4.27 -10.65
C THR A 69 -1.55 3.80 -10.72
N VAL A 70 -1.18 3.20 -11.86
CA VAL A 70 0.20 2.79 -12.15
C VAL A 70 1.17 3.98 -12.03
N ILE A 71 0.76 5.15 -12.53
CA ILE A 71 1.59 6.36 -12.47
C ILE A 71 1.91 6.77 -11.03
N LEU A 72 0.93 6.73 -10.14
CA LEU A 72 1.12 7.05 -8.72
C LEU A 72 2.01 6.02 -8.03
N ALA A 73 1.80 4.73 -8.30
CA ALA A 73 2.62 3.65 -7.75
C ALA A 73 4.08 3.76 -8.19
N MET A 74 4.33 4.02 -9.47
CA MET A 74 5.68 4.25 -10.01
C MET A 74 6.34 5.51 -9.44
N GLY A 75 5.58 6.59 -9.29
CA GLY A 75 6.05 7.83 -8.67
C GLY A 75 6.54 7.61 -7.24
N ALA A 76 5.77 6.90 -6.43
CA ALA A 76 6.14 6.53 -5.06
C ALA A 76 7.39 5.65 -5.02
N GLY A 77 7.50 4.68 -5.92
CA GLY A 77 8.70 3.84 -6.05
C GLY A 77 9.95 4.63 -6.38
N LYS A 78 9.86 5.59 -7.31
CA LYS A 78 10.97 6.49 -7.65
C LYS A 78 11.37 7.39 -6.49
N ALA A 79 10.41 7.92 -5.74
CA ALA A 79 10.68 8.73 -4.55
C ALA A 79 11.44 7.93 -3.49
N ALA A 80 11.00 6.72 -3.22
CA ALA A 80 11.66 5.80 -2.30
C ALA A 80 13.08 5.45 -2.76
N ALA A 81 13.27 5.14 -4.05
CA ALA A 81 14.59 4.81 -4.60
C ALA A 81 15.58 5.98 -4.48
N LYS A 82 15.11 7.20 -4.71
CA LYS A 82 15.94 8.40 -4.52
C LYS A 82 16.36 8.58 -3.06
N ASP A 83 15.42 8.43 -2.13
CA ASP A 83 15.72 8.55 -0.70
C ASP A 83 16.65 7.44 -0.20
N ILE A 84 16.53 6.22 -0.71
CA ILE A 84 17.47 5.12 -0.44
C ILE A 84 18.88 5.49 -0.88
N ASP A 85 19.03 6.01 -2.10
CA ASP A 85 20.32 6.42 -2.63
C ASP A 85 20.97 7.54 -1.78
N GLU A 86 20.21 8.58 -1.45
CA GLU A 86 20.65 9.66 -0.56
C GLU A 86 21.04 9.15 0.83
N TYR A 87 20.26 8.24 1.39
CA TYR A 87 20.54 7.61 2.69
C TYR A 87 21.85 6.80 2.65
N LEU A 88 22.06 6.00 1.62
CA LEU A 88 23.26 5.17 1.48
C LEU A 88 24.54 5.99 1.21
N ARG A 89 24.40 7.16 0.60
CA ARG A 89 25.52 8.10 0.41
C ARG A 89 25.87 8.90 1.68
N GLY A 90 25.04 8.84 2.72
CA GLY A 90 25.20 9.61 3.95
C GLY A 90 24.60 11.01 3.91
N ASP A 91 23.89 11.38 2.85
CA ASP A 91 23.31 12.71 2.69
C ASP A 91 22.06 12.91 3.57
N ARG A 92 21.39 11.82 3.96
CA ARG A 92 20.17 11.82 4.77
C ARG A 92 20.16 10.68 5.78
N GLU A 93 21.13 10.63 6.67
CA GLU A 93 21.27 9.54 7.64
C GLU A 93 20.19 9.53 8.74
N VAL A 94 19.62 10.69 9.07
CA VAL A 94 18.60 10.78 10.12
C VAL A 94 17.30 10.18 9.64
N TRP A 95 16.83 9.17 10.38
CA TRP A 95 15.57 8.50 10.09
C TRP A 95 14.40 9.27 10.71
N THR A 96 13.62 9.91 9.87
CA THR A 96 12.42 10.65 10.29
C THR A 96 11.23 10.26 9.44
#